data_99e9a332e355494e9c95d34591438767
#
_entry.id   99e9a332e355494e9c95d34591438767
#
_cell.length_a   1.000
_cell.length_b   1.000
_cell.length_c   1.000
_cell.angle_alpha   90.00
_cell.angle_beta   90.00
_cell.angle_gamma   90.00
#
_symmetry.space_group_name_H-M   'P 1'
#
loop_
_entity.id
_entity.type
_entity.pdbx_description
1 polymer ?
#
loop_
_entity_poly.entity_id
_entity_poly.type
_entity_poly.pdbx_seq_one_letter_code
_entity_poly.pdbx_strand_id
1 'polypeptide(L)'
;MKWTTKPVVSRKVEETEFELECESRTVPGIMWRPEKHGENGKLALLGHGGAHHKRSEYVLAVARWLARSHGIASIAIDGPGHGARLGEGLEPDFSEAWDAEETTDNIVADWRAALDEAQVKLGVGTVAYWGLSMGTMIGIPLAAVEPRIKVALFGLMGFWGLNQKQLRTAAPLVTCPVRFLLQWDDEIVPRERGLMLFDALGSKDKVLHAHMGLHSAVPMTTMRKSTVYLASYLCVD
;
A
#
# COMPACT_ATOMS: atom_id res chain seq x y z
N MET A 1 -5.69 7.80 16.51
CA MET A 1 -6.35 8.23 15.23
C MET A 1 -7.47 9.21 15.55
N LYS A 2 -7.38 10.42 15.02
CA LYS A 2 -8.36 11.50 15.13
C LYS A 2 -9.02 11.71 13.74
N TRP A 3 -10.35 11.67 13.66
CA TRP A 3 -11.06 11.96 12.43
C TRP A 3 -11.01 13.45 12.13
N THR A 4 -10.61 13.82 10.92
CA THR A 4 -10.48 15.23 10.47
C THR A 4 -11.64 15.69 9.61
N THR A 5 -12.38 14.75 9.02
CA THR A 5 -13.60 15.05 8.26
C THR A 5 -14.79 14.26 8.81
N LYS A 6 -16.00 14.74 8.50
CA LYS A 6 -17.20 13.92 8.66
C LYS A 6 -17.22 12.83 7.60
N PRO A 7 -17.79 11.64 7.91
CA PRO A 7 -17.95 10.59 6.91
C PRO A 7 -18.76 11.06 5.70
N VAL A 8 -18.23 10.79 4.50
CA VAL A 8 -18.91 11.06 3.24
C VAL A 8 -19.24 9.72 2.57
N VAL A 9 -20.52 9.48 2.35
CA VAL A 9 -20.98 8.25 1.67
C VAL A 9 -21.15 8.54 0.18
N SER A 10 -20.44 7.79 -0.65
CA SER A 10 -20.57 7.85 -2.09
C SER A 10 -20.53 6.44 -2.68
N ARG A 11 -21.55 6.11 -3.49
CA ARG A 11 -21.64 4.81 -4.16
C ARG A 11 -21.48 3.61 -3.20
N LYS A 12 -22.15 3.67 -2.05
CA LYS A 12 -22.12 2.62 -0.99
C LYS A 12 -20.74 2.43 -0.31
N VAL A 13 -19.90 3.42 -0.36
CA VAL A 13 -18.62 3.46 0.35
C VAL A 13 -18.57 4.71 1.21
N GLU A 14 -18.32 4.52 2.48
CA GLU A 14 -18.04 5.61 3.43
C GLU A 14 -16.55 5.95 3.35
N GLU A 15 -16.26 7.23 3.23
CA GLU A 15 -14.90 7.77 3.18
C GLU A 15 -14.73 8.77 4.33
N THR A 16 -13.66 8.65 5.10
CA THR A 16 -13.35 9.55 6.22
C THR A 16 -11.86 9.77 6.31
N GLU A 17 -11.42 11.02 6.35
CA GLU A 17 -10.02 11.36 6.58
C GLU A 17 -9.69 11.36 8.08
N PHE A 18 -8.45 11.05 8.38
CA PHE A 18 -7.93 11.05 9.74
C PHE A 18 -6.50 11.57 9.80
N GLU A 19 -6.11 11.95 10.99
CA GLU A 19 -4.71 12.14 11.40
C GLU A 19 -4.41 11.26 12.60
N LEU A 20 -3.19 10.77 12.67
CA LEU A 20 -2.65 10.14 13.86
C LEU A 20 -1.26 10.71 14.15
N GLU A 21 -0.90 10.70 15.41
CA GLU A 21 0.46 11.03 15.83
C GLU A 21 1.26 9.73 16.00
N CYS A 22 2.41 9.67 15.35
CA CYS A 22 3.36 8.58 15.51
C CYS A 22 4.71 9.17 15.90
N GLU A 23 5.10 8.97 17.15
CA GLU A 23 6.25 9.69 17.76
C GLU A 23 6.06 11.21 17.64
N SER A 24 6.92 11.93 16.90
CA SER A 24 6.80 13.36 16.66
C SER A 24 6.24 13.71 15.26
N ARG A 25 5.69 12.74 14.53
CA ARG A 25 5.20 12.92 13.16
C ARG A 25 3.69 12.86 13.11
N THR A 26 3.08 13.85 12.45
CA THR A 26 1.66 13.77 12.07
C THR A 26 1.53 12.92 10.81
N VAL A 27 0.66 11.92 10.88
CA VAL A 27 0.40 10.95 9.80
C VAL A 27 -1.00 11.17 9.25
N PRO A 28 -1.14 11.88 8.12
CA PRO A 28 -2.44 12.08 7.48
C PRO A 28 -2.84 10.82 6.73
N GLY A 29 -4.08 10.39 6.94
CA GLY A 29 -4.61 9.19 6.33
C GLY A 29 -6.07 9.33 5.90
N ILE A 30 -6.56 8.29 5.25
CA ILE A 30 -7.93 8.17 4.79
C ILE A 30 -8.39 6.72 4.96
N MET A 31 -9.64 6.53 5.37
CA MET A 31 -10.28 5.24 5.52
C MET A 31 -11.48 5.14 4.61
N TRP A 32 -11.64 3.99 3.97
CA TRP A 32 -12.83 3.63 3.23
C TRP A 32 -13.47 2.38 3.85
N ARG A 33 -14.77 2.45 4.03
CA ARG A 33 -15.55 1.31 4.55
C ARG A 33 -16.77 1.07 3.65
N PRO A 34 -17.24 -0.18 3.53
CA PRO A 34 -18.55 -0.42 2.94
C PRO A 34 -19.62 0.32 3.77
N GLU A 35 -20.65 0.94 3.19
CA GLU A 35 -21.73 1.67 3.87
C GLU A 35 -22.55 0.78 4.83
N LYS A 36 -22.71 -0.48 4.47
CA LYS A 36 -23.38 -1.46 5.29
C LYS A 36 -22.37 -2.52 5.75
N HIS A 37 -21.89 -2.40 6.96
CA HIS A 37 -20.97 -3.39 7.50
C HIS A 37 -21.57 -4.21 8.60
N GLY A 38 -21.23 -5.55 8.55
CA GLY A 38 -20.78 -6.16 9.74
C GLY A 38 -19.26 -5.89 9.90
N GLU A 39 -18.77 -5.70 11.10
CA GLU A 39 -17.36 -5.72 11.42
C GLU A 39 -16.83 -7.12 11.07
N ASN A 40 -16.20 -7.28 9.92
CA ASN A 40 -15.68 -8.58 9.49
C ASN A 40 -14.19 -8.77 9.80
N GLY A 41 -13.59 -7.78 10.46
CA GLY A 41 -12.19 -7.81 10.86
C GLY A 41 -11.17 -7.77 9.72
N LYS A 42 -11.59 -7.45 8.49
CA LYS A 42 -10.75 -7.50 7.28
C LYS A 42 -10.36 -6.10 6.83
N LEU A 43 -9.06 -5.88 6.61
CA LEU A 43 -8.52 -4.58 6.22
C LEU A 43 -7.50 -4.73 5.09
N ALA A 44 -7.46 -3.76 4.19
CA ALA A 44 -6.39 -3.59 3.22
C ALA A 44 -5.64 -2.27 3.47
N LEU A 45 -4.32 -2.34 3.50
CA LEU A 45 -3.43 -1.18 3.50
C LEU A 45 -3.10 -0.83 2.05
N LEU A 46 -3.32 0.42 1.64
CA LEU A 46 -3.13 0.86 0.26
C LEU A 46 -1.99 1.87 0.17
N GLY A 47 -0.83 1.42 -0.32
CA GLY A 47 0.34 2.26 -0.56
C GLY A 47 0.30 2.92 -1.93
N HIS A 48 0.43 4.26 -1.98
CA HIS A 48 0.48 5.00 -3.24
C HIS A 48 1.89 5.04 -3.85
N GLY A 49 1.99 5.35 -5.13
CA GLY A 49 3.26 5.55 -5.86
C GLY A 49 3.84 6.95 -5.64
N GLY A 50 5.06 7.18 -6.12
CA GLY A 50 5.69 8.50 -6.16
C GLY A 50 4.85 9.50 -6.97
N ALA A 51 4.95 10.78 -6.66
CA ALA A 51 4.15 11.89 -7.22
C ALA A 51 2.62 11.74 -7.03
N HIS A 52 2.19 10.84 -6.17
CA HIS A 52 0.79 10.58 -5.82
C HIS A 52 0.55 10.83 -4.32
N HIS A 53 -0.65 10.53 -3.85
CA HIS A 53 -1.04 10.69 -2.45
C HIS A 53 -2.11 9.66 -2.07
N LYS A 54 -2.44 9.56 -0.78
CA LYS A 54 -3.40 8.61 -0.20
C LYS A 54 -4.74 8.51 -0.94
N ARG A 55 -5.20 9.59 -1.60
CA ARG A 55 -6.49 9.65 -2.29
C ARG A 55 -6.37 9.76 -3.83
N SER A 56 -5.22 9.42 -4.41
CA SER A 56 -5.07 9.35 -5.87
C SER A 56 -6.12 8.43 -6.51
N GLU A 57 -6.51 8.72 -7.75
CA GLU A 57 -7.66 8.07 -8.41
C GLU A 57 -7.59 6.54 -8.42
N TYR A 58 -6.42 5.98 -8.68
CA TYR A 58 -6.25 4.52 -8.71
C TYR A 58 -6.33 3.89 -7.30
N VAL A 59 -5.82 4.58 -6.26
CA VAL A 59 -5.96 4.15 -4.85
C VAL A 59 -7.42 4.14 -4.45
N LEU A 60 -8.14 5.23 -4.75
CA LEU A 60 -9.58 5.34 -4.53
C LEU A 60 -10.37 4.27 -5.29
N ALA A 61 -9.98 3.95 -6.53
CA ALA A 61 -10.62 2.89 -7.30
C ALA A 61 -10.46 1.52 -6.63
N VAL A 62 -9.23 1.18 -6.19
CA VAL A 62 -8.93 -0.06 -5.46
C VAL A 62 -9.73 -0.12 -4.15
N ALA A 63 -9.72 0.95 -3.36
CA ALA A 63 -10.48 1.04 -2.11
C ALA A 63 -11.98 0.79 -2.33
N ARG A 64 -12.56 1.42 -3.36
CA ARG A 64 -13.97 1.26 -3.72
C ARG A 64 -14.31 -0.14 -4.21
N TRP A 65 -13.43 -0.81 -4.93
CA TRP A 65 -13.64 -2.21 -5.33
C TRP A 65 -13.57 -3.15 -4.13
N LEU A 66 -12.60 -2.98 -3.24
CA LEU A 66 -12.48 -3.75 -2.01
C LEU A 66 -13.75 -3.62 -1.16
N ALA A 67 -14.20 -2.39 -0.94
CA ALA A 67 -15.40 -2.14 -0.14
C ALA A 67 -16.67 -2.70 -0.77
N ARG A 68 -16.93 -2.41 -2.06
CA ARG A 68 -18.20 -2.76 -2.71
C ARG A 68 -18.30 -4.21 -3.13
N SER A 69 -17.21 -4.80 -3.61
CA SER A 69 -17.24 -6.15 -4.15
C SER A 69 -16.89 -7.22 -3.14
N HIS A 70 -16.16 -6.85 -2.08
CA HIS A 70 -15.61 -7.81 -1.13
C HIS A 70 -15.95 -7.49 0.34
N GLY A 71 -16.57 -6.35 0.62
CA GLY A 71 -16.89 -5.95 1.99
C GLY A 71 -15.65 -5.65 2.85
N ILE A 72 -14.50 -5.40 2.23
CA ILE A 72 -13.21 -5.17 2.90
C ILE A 72 -12.99 -3.66 3.08
N ALA A 73 -12.74 -3.23 4.32
CA ALA A 73 -12.31 -1.87 4.62
C ALA A 73 -10.88 -1.64 4.11
N SER A 74 -10.51 -0.39 3.88
CA SER A 74 -9.14 -0.06 3.53
C SER A 74 -8.70 1.28 4.13
N ILE A 75 -7.40 1.40 4.37
CA ILE A 75 -6.76 2.66 4.77
C ILE A 75 -5.59 2.96 3.84
N ALA A 76 -5.34 4.25 3.63
CA ALA A 76 -4.13 4.76 3.02
C ALA A 76 -3.60 5.92 3.86
N ILE A 77 -2.27 6.05 3.90
CA ILE A 77 -1.58 7.20 4.49
C ILE A 77 -0.70 7.86 3.43
N ASP A 78 -0.43 9.15 3.58
CA ASP A 78 0.53 9.82 2.72
C ASP A 78 1.96 9.37 3.04
N GLY A 79 2.74 9.08 2.01
CA GLY A 79 4.15 8.77 2.12
C GLY A 79 5.00 9.99 2.46
N PRO A 80 6.28 9.80 2.84
CA PRO A 80 7.21 10.90 3.10
C PRO A 80 7.29 11.86 1.91
N GLY A 81 7.17 13.16 2.14
CA GLY A 81 7.23 14.20 1.10
C GLY A 81 6.07 14.18 0.10
N HIS A 82 4.92 13.55 0.42
CA HIS A 82 3.77 13.44 -0.47
C HIS A 82 2.47 13.85 0.20
N GLY A 83 1.51 14.28 -0.63
CA GLY A 83 0.17 14.63 -0.15
C GLY A 83 0.21 15.71 0.93
N ALA A 84 -0.48 15.49 2.05
CA ALA A 84 -0.52 16.42 3.17
C ALA A 84 0.78 16.45 4.02
N ARG A 85 1.77 15.62 3.70
CA ARG A 85 3.14 15.71 4.26
C ARG A 85 4.07 16.58 3.43
N LEU A 86 3.62 17.06 2.29
CA LEU A 86 4.35 18.01 1.47
C LEU A 86 4.13 19.41 2.05
N GLY A 87 5.19 20.21 2.16
CA GLY A 87 5.07 21.61 2.55
C GLY A 87 4.24 22.40 1.55
N GLU A 88 3.55 23.44 2.01
CA GLU A 88 2.72 24.28 1.16
C GLU A 88 3.55 24.91 0.02
N GLY A 89 3.08 24.79 -1.20
CA GLY A 89 3.74 25.32 -2.39
C GLY A 89 4.97 24.54 -2.85
N LEU A 90 5.27 23.38 -2.25
CA LEU A 90 6.36 22.51 -2.69
C LEU A 90 5.84 21.45 -3.65
N GLU A 91 6.67 21.13 -4.64
CA GLU A 91 6.47 19.93 -5.48
C GLU A 91 7.09 18.71 -4.79
N PRO A 92 6.55 17.50 -5.01
CA PRO A 92 7.10 16.29 -4.43
C PRO A 92 8.55 16.08 -4.88
N ASP A 93 9.51 16.22 -3.99
CA ASP A 93 10.88 15.77 -4.21
C ASP A 93 11.04 14.37 -3.61
N PHE A 94 10.99 13.40 -4.49
CA PHE A 94 11.06 12.00 -4.12
C PHE A 94 12.43 11.63 -3.54
N SER A 95 13.52 12.27 -4.02
CA SER A 95 14.87 11.97 -3.56
C SER A 95 15.12 12.53 -2.18
N GLU A 96 14.80 13.80 -1.94
CA GLU A 96 15.00 14.47 -0.67
C GLU A 96 14.26 13.77 0.49
N ALA A 97 13.01 13.36 0.25
CA ALA A 97 12.22 12.66 1.25
C ALA A 97 12.81 11.31 1.69
N TRP A 98 13.69 10.72 0.87
CA TRP A 98 14.30 9.39 1.10
C TRP A 98 15.80 9.45 1.38
N ASP A 99 16.41 10.64 1.52
CA ASP A 99 17.83 10.79 1.84
C ASP A 99 18.17 10.40 3.30
N ALA A 100 17.21 10.56 4.22
CA ALA A 100 17.42 10.17 5.61
C ALA A 100 17.38 8.64 5.76
N GLU A 101 18.40 8.08 6.44
CA GLU A 101 18.53 6.62 6.64
C GLU A 101 17.33 6.02 7.38
N GLU A 102 16.73 6.77 8.30
CA GLU A 102 15.58 6.37 9.11
C GLU A 102 14.22 6.50 8.41
N THR A 103 14.15 7.05 7.19
CA THR A 103 12.87 7.28 6.50
C THR A 103 12.05 6.00 6.33
N THR A 104 12.70 4.88 6.02
CA THR A 104 12.02 3.59 5.88
C THR A 104 11.46 3.12 7.22
N ASP A 105 12.22 3.22 8.29
CA ASP A 105 11.77 2.79 9.62
C ASP A 105 10.63 3.68 10.11
N ASN A 106 10.71 4.98 9.85
CA ASN A 106 9.68 5.94 10.17
C ASN A 106 8.35 5.63 9.46
N ILE A 107 8.37 5.39 8.14
CA ILE A 107 7.13 5.09 7.41
C ILE A 107 6.55 3.71 7.77
N VAL A 108 7.40 2.74 8.10
CA VAL A 108 6.97 1.44 8.63
C VAL A 108 6.29 1.62 10.00
N ALA A 109 6.87 2.43 10.89
CA ALA A 109 6.26 2.76 12.17
C ALA A 109 4.90 3.47 12.01
N ASP A 110 4.80 4.41 11.07
CA ASP A 110 3.56 5.12 10.75
C ASP A 110 2.45 4.17 10.28
N TRP A 111 2.77 3.22 9.39
CA TRP A 111 1.83 2.20 8.94
C TRP A 111 1.38 1.26 10.05
N ARG A 112 2.31 0.86 10.93
CA ARG A 112 1.99 0.01 12.08
C ARG A 112 1.09 0.76 13.08
N ALA A 113 1.38 2.03 13.36
CA ALA A 113 0.52 2.86 14.20
C ALA A 113 -0.89 3.02 13.61
N ALA A 114 -1.00 3.24 12.29
CA ALA A 114 -2.29 3.30 11.61
C ALA A 114 -3.06 1.97 11.70
N LEU A 115 -2.37 0.84 11.56
CA LEU A 115 -2.95 -0.49 11.69
C LEU A 115 -3.38 -0.79 13.14
N ASP A 116 -2.59 -0.43 14.14
CA ASP A 116 -2.93 -0.61 15.56
C ASP A 116 -4.22 0.16 15.92
N GLU A 117 -4.32 1.39 15.47
CA GLU A 117 -5.52 2.21 15.64
C GLU A 117 -6.75 1.61 14.91
N ALA A 118 -6.56 1.10 13.68
CA ALA A 118 -7.62 0.43 12.94
C ALA A 118 -8.05 -0.87 13.62
N GLN A 119 -7.12 -1.61 14.20
CA GLN A 119 -7.42 -2.83 14.96
C GLN A 119 -8.31 -2.53 16.16
N VAL A 120 -8.00 -1.49 16.93
CA VAL A 120 -8.80 -1.08 18.08
C VAL A 120 -10.19 -0.60 17.66
N LYS A 121 -10.30 0.17 16.57
CA LYS A 121 -11.56 0.80 16.14
C LYS A 121 -12.49 -0.12 15.34
N LEU A 122 -11.94 -1.10 14.62
CA LEU A 122 -12.67 -1.93 13.66
C LEU A 122 -12.60 -3.42 13.96
N GLY A 123 -11.95 -3.84 15.05
CA GLY A 123 -11.76 -5.26 15.35
C GLY A 123 -10.95 -6.00 14.27
N VAL A 124 -9.96 -5.35 13.65
CA VAL A 124 -9.20 -5.91 12.52
C VAL A 124 -8.40 -7.14 12.94
N GLY A 125 -8.64 -8.28 12.28
CA GLY A 125 -7.92 -9.54 12.51
C GLY A 125 -6.92 -9.87 11.40
N THR A 126 -7.34 -9.76 10.15
CA THR A 126 -6.53 -10.09 8.97
C THR A 126 -6.32 -8.89 8.05
N VAL A 127 -5.12 -8.76 7.53
CA VAL A 127 -4.70 -7.58 6.76
C VAL A 127 -4.10 -8.01 5.43
N ALA A 128 -4.49 -7.30 4.37
CA ALA A 128 -3.81 -7.35 3.08
C ALA A 128 -3.00 -6.05 2.87
N TYR A 129 -1.93 -6.15 2.10
CA TYR A 129 -1.23 -4.98 1.58
C TYR A 129 -1.38 -4.88 0.06
N TRP A 130 -1.59 -3.68 -0.44
CA TRP A 130 -1.58 -3.36 -1.86
C TRP A 130 -0.73 -2.12 -2.09
N GLY A 131 0.28 -2.19 -2.96
CA GLY A 131 1.10 -1.04 -3.29
C GLY A 131 1.93 -1.25 -4.55
N LEU A 132 2.05 -0.21 -5.37
CA LEU A 132 2.82 -0.20 -6.60
C LEU A 132 3.88 0.90 -6.55
N SER A 133 5.03 0.70 -7.22
CA SER A 133 6.14 1.66 -7.27
C SER A 133 6.62 2.01 -5.86
N MET A 134 6.59 3.26 -5.44
CA MET A 134 6.90 3.66 -4.05
C MET A 134 6.07 2.88 -3.03
N GLY A 135 4.80 2.56 -3.34
CA GLY A 135 3.99 1.71 -2.47
C GLY A 135 4.60 0.31 -2.27
N THR A 136 5.26 -0.26 -3.28
CA THR A 136 6.04 -1.50 -3.13
C THR A 136 7.30 -1.28 -2.30
N MET A 137 8.00 -0.16 -2.54
CA MET A 137 9.22 0.19 -1.81
C MET A 137 8.99 0.33 -0.30
N ILE A 138 7.81 0.83 0.09
CA ILE A 138 7.36 0.91 1.48
C ILE A 138 6.81 -0.45 1.97
N GLY A 139 6.02 -1.10 1.14
CA GLY A 139 5.26 -2.29 1.52
C GLY A 139 6.11 -3.52 1.79
N ILE A 140 7.24 -3.68 1.11
CA ILE A 140 8.15 -4.81 1.34
C ILE A 140 8.78 -4.74 2.75
N PRO A 141 9.41 -3.63 3.19
CA PRO A 141 9.86 -3.49 4.57
C PRO A 141 8.76 -3.67 5.62
N LEU A 142 7.58 -3.12 5.35
CA LEU A 142 6.43 -3.29 6.25
C LEU A 142 6.00 -4.76 6.35
N ALA A 143 5.82 -5.46 5.23
CA ALA A 143 5.40 -6.86 5.22
C ALA A 143 6.44 -7.81 5.83
N ALA A 144 7.72 -7.43 5.82
CA ALA A 144 8.80 -8.19 6.44
C ALA A 144 8.71 -8.22 7.98
N VAL A 145 8.11 -7.18 8.60
CA VAL A 145 8.08 -7.02 10.06
C VAL A 145 6.67 -7.00 10.65
N GLU A 146 5.62 -7.00 9.81
CA GLU A 146 4.22 -6.94 10.25
C GLU A 146 3.48 -8.27 9.99
N PRO A 147 3.40 -9.15 10.99
CA PRO A 147 2.87 -10.51 10.81
C PRO A 147 1.35 -10.56 10.57
N ARG A 148 0.62 -9.44 10.80
CA ARG A 148 -0.81 -9.33 10.49
C ARG A 148 -1.08 -9.27 9.00
N ILE A 149 -0.08 -8.90 8.16
CA ILE A 149 -0.20 -8.92 6.71
C ILE A 149 -0.17 -10.38 6.21
N LYS A 150 -1.32 -10.87 5.76
CA LYS A 150 -1.50 -12.25 5.32
C LYS A 150 -1.37 -12.46 3.82
N VAL A 151 -1.41 -11.39 3.05
CA VAL A 151 -1.26 -11.39 1.59
C VAL A 151 -0.82 -10.02 1.13
N ALA A 152 0.01 -9.96 0.09
CA ALA A 152 0.45 -8.71 -0.49
C ALA A 152 0.38 -8.69 -2.02
N LEU A 153 0.09 -7.50 -2.56
CA LEU A 153 0.31 -7.17 -3.95
C LEU A 153 1.38 -6.09 -4.01
N PHE A 154 2.45 -6.40 -4.73
CA PHE A 154 3.55 -5.52 -5.04
C PHE A 154 3.73 -5.35 -6.54
N GLY A 155 4.59 -4.47 -6.97
CA GLY A 155 5.01 -4.33 -8.37
C GLY A 155 5.54 -2.95 -8.72
N LEU A 156 5.91 -2.78 -9.99
CA LEU A 156 6.48 -1.53 -10.52
C LEU A 156 7.67 -1.03 -9.70
N MET A 157 8.45 -1.96 -9.16
CA MET A 157 9.63 -1.70 -8.34
C MET A 157 10.67 -2.77 -8.56
N GLY A 158 11.91 -2.43 -8.29
CA GLY A 158 13.04 -3.34 -8.44
C GLY A 158 14.20 -2.96 -7.55
N PHE A 159 15.29 -3.70 -7.61
CA PHE A 159 16.55 -3.27 -7.03
C PHE A 159 17.16 -2.13 -7.86
N TRP A 160 16.49 -0.99 -7.84
CA TRP A 160 16.80 0.19 -8.64
C TRP A 160 16.40 1.48 -7.91
N GLY A 161 17.21 2.55 -8.05
CA GLY A 161 16.93 3.84 -7.43
C GLY A 161 17.12 3.84 -5.91
N LEU A 162 16.18 4.46 -5.22
CA LEU A 162 16.22 4.69 -3.77
C LEU A 162 15.96 3.43 -2.94
N ASN A 163 16.28 3.48 -1.66
CA ASN A 163 15.95 2.48 -0.63
C ASN A 163 16.45 1.04 -0.92
N GLN A 164 17.56 0.91 -1.65
CA GLN A 164 18.06 -0.40 -2.11
C GLN A 164 18.52 -1.30 -0.99
N LYS A 165 19.19 -0.75 0.03
CA LYS A 165 19.69 -1.48 1.20
C LYS A 165 18.52 -2.13 1.94
N GLN A 166 17.49 -1.35 2.22
CA GLN A 166 16.29 -1.80 2.94
C GLN A 166 15.50 -2.84 2.17
N LEU A 167 15.32 -2.64 0.85
CA LEU A 167 14.66 -3.62 -0.01
C LEU A 167 15.40 -4.96 -0.05
N ARG A 168 16.74 -4.94 -0.17
CA ARG A 168 17.55 -6.18 -0.18
C ARG A 168 17.48 -6.92 1.14
N THR A 169 17.43 -6.20 2.25
CA THR A 169 17.32 -6.80 3.57
C THR A 169 15.92 -7.35 3.83
N ALA A 170 14.88 -6.63 3.43
CA ALA A 170 13.50 -6.96 3.74
C ALA A 170 12.88 -8.02 2.82
N ALA A 171 13.21 -8.01 1.53
CA ALA A 171 12.58 -8.90 0.54
C ALA A 171 12.64 -10.40 0.92
N PRO A 172 13.78 -10.95 1.39
CA PRO A 172 13.84 -12.35 1.82
C PRO A 172 12.96 -12.69 3.03
N LEU A 173 12.57 -11.69 3.82
CA LEU A 173 11.75 -11.85 5.02
C LEU A 173 10.25 -11.78 4.73
N VAL A 174 9.84 -11.38 3.53
CA VAL A 174 8.44 -11.40 3.11
C VAL A 174 8.03 -12.82 2.80
N THR A 175 7.25 -13.45 3.67
CA THR A 175 6.83 -14.85 3.57
C THR A 175 5.36 -15.06 3.25
N CYS A 176 4.52 -14.02 3.35
CA CYS A 176 3.12 -14.10 2.97
C CYS A 176 2.97 -14.32 1.44
N PRO A 177 1.83 -14.86 0.97
CA PRO A 177 1.51 -14.94 -0.45
C PRO A 177 1.65 -13.59 -1.16
N VAL A 178 2.30 -13.58 -2.33
CA VAL A 178 2.60 -12.36 -3.09
C VAL A 178 2.14 -12.48 -4.54
N ARG A 179 1.40 -11.48 -5.03
CA ARG A 179 1.29 -11.19 -6.44
C ARG A 179 2.16 -10.00 -6.79
N PHE A 180 3.02 -10.14 -7.79
CA PHE A 180 3.92 -9.09 -8.24
C PHE A 180 3.57 -8.65 -9.65
N LEU A 181 3.33 -7.34 -9.86
CA LEU A 181 3.04 -6.77 -11.17
C LEU A 181 4.30 -6.20 -11.79
N LEU A 182 4.55 -6.55 -13.03
CA LEU A 182 5.68 -6.06 -13.82
C LEU A 182 5.17 -5.45 -15.13
N GLN A 183 5.62 -4.25 -15.46
CA GLN A 183 5.46 -3.67 -16.80
C GLN A 183 6.70 -4.00 -17.62
N TRP A 184 6.50 -4.55 -18.83
CA TRP A 184 7.61 -5.09 -19.63
C TRP A 184 8.49 -4.01 -20.24
N ASP A 185 7.90 -2.86 -20.55
CA ASP A 185 8.54 -1.71 -21.17
C ASP A 185 8.67 -0.54 -20.17
N ASP A 186 8.78 -0.87 -18.88
CA ASP A 186 8.89 0.11 -17.80
C ASP A 186 10.12 1.00 -18.02
N GLU A 187 9.87 2.30 -18.21
CA GLU A 187 10.89 3.31 -18.49
C GLU A 187 11.53 3.89 -17.22
N ILE A 188 10.95 3.59 -16.04
CA ILE A 188 11.44 4.07 -14.73
C ILE A 188 12.25 3.00 -14.04
N VAL A 189 11.73 1.77 -14.00
CA VAL A 189 12.37 0.64 -13.31
C VAL A 189 12.80 -0.41 -14.34
N PRO A 190 14.09 -0.60 -14.57
CA PRO A 190 14.56 -1.63 -15.51
C PRO A 190 13.99 -3.01 -15.15
N ARG A 191 13.41 -3.68 -16.15
CA ARG A 191 12.73 -4.97 -15.98
C ARG A 191 13.56 -6.00 -15.22
N GLU A 192 14.85 -6.10 -15.51
CA GLU A 192 15.77 -7.03 -14.86
C GLU A 192 15.84 -6.77 -13.35
N ARG A 193 15.74 -5.51 -12.94
CA ARG A 193 15.76 -5.12 -11.53
C ARG A 193 14.46 -5.49 -10.82
N GLY A 194 13.32 -5.42 -11.53
CA GLY A 194 12.04 -5.91 -11.04
C GLY A 194 12.03 -7.43 -10.87
N LEU A 195 12.55 -8.17 -11.84
CA LEU A 195 12.70 -9.63 -11.76
C LEU A 195 13.62 -10.05 -10.61
N MET A 196 14.75 -9.35 -10.42
CA MET A 196 15.66 -9.61 -9.30
C MET A 196 14.96 -9.39 -7.94
N LEU A 197 14.13 -8.38 -7.81
CA LEU A 197 13.37 -8.13 -6.59
C LEU A 197 12.32 -9.24 -6.36
N PHE A 198 11.59 -9.63 -7.40
CA PHE A 198 10.64 -10.74 -7.34
C PHE A 198 11.32 -12.04 -6.91
N ASP A 199 12.47 -12.37 -7.47
CA ASP A 199 13.22 -13.56 -7.11
C ASP A 199 13.66 -13.55 -5.64
N ALA A 200 14.04 -12.40 -5.13
CA ALA A 200 14.51 -12.22 -3.76
C ALA A 200 13.41 -12.33 -2.69
N LEU A 201 12.12 -12.20 -3.05
CA LEU A 201 11.03 -12.36 -2.09
C LEU A 201 11.03 -13.76 -1.49
N GLY A 202 11.00 -13.85 -0.14
CA GLY A 202 11.04 -15.10 0.61
C GLY A 202 9.75 -15.93 0.53
N SER A 203 8.68 -15.38 -0.01
CA SER A 203 7.41 -16.07 -0.21
C SER A 203 7.56 -17.30 -1.11
N LYS A 204 7.01 -18.43 -0.67
CA LYS A 204 6.90 -19.65 -1.47
C LYS A 204 5.67 -19.65 -2.38
N ASP A 205 4.68 -18.82 -2.06
CA ASP A 205 3.47 -18.59 -2.85
C ASP A 205 3.55 -17.21 -3.50
N LYS A 206 4.36 -17.10 -4.56
CA LYS A 206 4.52 -15.85 -5.30
C LYS A 206 4.27 -16.04 -6.80
N VAL A 207 3.50 -15.11 -7.38
CA VAL A 207 3.11 -15.13 -8.79
C VAL A 207 3.48 -13.80 -9.45
N LEU A 208 4.20 -13.88 -10.57
CA LEU A 208 4.53 -12.73 -11.41
C LEU A 208 3.46 -12.55 -12.48
N HIS A 209 2.90 -11.34 -12.57
CA HIS A 209 2.03 -10.92 -13.65
C HIS A 209 2.73 -9.82 -14.46
N ALA A 210 3.17 -10.17 -15.65
CA ALA A 210 3.79 -9.24 -16.58
C ALA A 210 2.79 -8.72 -17.61
N HIS A 211 2.83 -7.42 -17.87
CA HIS A 211 2.07 -6.76 -18.92
C HIS A 211 3.01 -5.95 -19.82
N MET A 212 2.69 -5.87 -21.09
CA MET A 212 3.33 -4.93 -22.01
C MET A 212 2.91 -3.51 -21.65
N GLY A 213 3.83 -2.56 -21.70
CA GLY A 213 3.56 -1.14 -21.48
C GLY A 213 4.51 -0.45 -20.51
N LEU A 214 4.33 0.85 -20.42
CA LEU A 214 5.14 1.76 -19.58
C LEU A 214 4.74 1.66 -18.10
N HIS A 215 5.55 2.26 -17.23
CA HIS A 215 5.41 2.21 -15.77
C HIS A 215 3.98 2.43 -15.27
N SER A 216 3.36 3.50 -15.70
CA SER A 216 2.00 3.87 -15.27
C SER A 216 0.86 3.16 -16.01
N ALA A 217 1.17 2.38 -17.06
CA ALA A 217 0.17 1.80 -17.97
C ALA A 217 -0.43 0.48 -17.47
N VAL A 218 -0.51 0.27 -16.16
CA VAL A 218 -1.14 -0.93 -15.59
C VAL A 218 -2.63 -0.96 -15.95
N PRO A 219 -3.11 -2.03 -16.63
CA PRO A 219 -4.51 -2.10 -17.03
C PRO A 219 -5.46 -2.05 -15.82
N MET A 220 -6.52 -1.26 -15.90
CA MET A 220 -7.53 -1.16 -14.84
C MET A 220 -8.18 -2.51 -14.50
N THR A 221 -8.28 -3.41 -15.50
CA THR A 221 -8.73 -4.78 -15.28
C THR A 221 -7.80 -5.57 -14.38
N THR A 222 -6.48 -5.33 -14.48
CA THR A 222 -5.47 -5.95 -13.61
C THR A 222 -5.55 -5.38 -12.20
N MET A 223 -5.70 -4.07 -12.06
CA MET A 223 -5.92 -3.44 -10.75
C MET A 223 -7.18 -4.01 -10.08
N ARG A 224 -8.28 -4.17 -10.83
CA ARG A 224 -9.50 -4.80 -10.30
C ARG A 224 -9.30 -6.27 -9.93
N LYS A 225 -8.61 -7.05 -10.75
CA LYS A 225 -8.29 -8.46 -10.45
C LYS A 225 -7.39 -8.59 -9.22
N SER A 226 -6.58 -7.58 -8.93
CA SER A 226 -5.76 -7.56 -7.71
C SER A 226 -6.59 -7.53 -6.44
N THR A 227 -7.75 -6.86 -6.44
CA THR A 227 -8.65 -6.86 -5.28
C THR A 227 -9.30 -8.22 -5.05
N VAL A 228 -9.61 -8.96 -6.12
CA VAL A 228 -10.10 -10.35 -6.03
C VAL A 228 -9.03 -11.25 -5.42
N TYR A 229 -7.77 -11.09 -5.83
CA TYR A 229 -6.66 -11.84 -5.27
C TYR A 229 -6.51 -11.58 -3.76
N LEU A 230 -6.48 -10.32 -3.34
CA LEU A 230 -6.37 -10.00 -1.90
C LEU A 230 -7.56 -10.56 -1.10
N ALA A 231 -8.77 -10.41 -1.65
CA ALA A 231 -9.98 -10.91 -1.00
C ALA A 231 -9.98 -12.44 -0.85
N SER A 232 -9.40 -13.19 -1.78
CA SER A 232 -9.34 -14.65 -1.70
C SER A 232 -8.52 -15.16 -0.53
N TYR A 233 -7.59 -14.37 0.01
CA TYR A 233 -6.81 -14.73 1.20
C TYR A 233 -7.40 -14.13 2.50
N LEU A 234 -8.14 -13.04 2.40
CA LEU A 234 -8.78 -12.44 3.56
C LEU A 234 -10.13 -13.09 3.89
N CYS A 235 -10.76 -13.77 2.94
CA CYS A 235 -12.09 -14.33 3.08
C CYS A 235 -12.10 -15.87 3.24
N VAL A 236 -10.95 -16.46 3.52
CA VAL A 236 -10.88 -17.89 3.92
C VAL A 236 -11.19 -17.94 5.42
N ASP A 237 -12.28 -18.60 5.78
CA ASP A 237 -12.68 -18.93 7.16
C ASP A 237 -11.77 -20.01 7.73
#